data_50820cef9792dd347a2360af0a75ee59
#
_entry.id   50820cef9792dd347a2360af0a75ee59
#
_cell.length_a   1.000
_cell.length_b   1.000
_cell.length_c   1.000
_cell.angle_alpha   90.00
_cell.angle_beta   90.00
_cell.angle_gamma   90.00
#
_symmetry.space_group_name_H-M   'P 1'
#
loop_
_entity.id
_entity.type
_entity.pdbx_description
1 polymer ?
#
loop_
_entity_poly.entity_id
_entity_poly.type
_entity_poly.pdbx_seq_one_letter_code
_entity_poly.pdbx_strand_id
1 'polypeptide(L)'
;PYVFILSVCIAAMSNYYFLYMLTIFTVIYAWIRFYAYIKEERVKKFFLTLGKFIGFYILGIGMSAVVLLPSVIGFLGNGRYGAGVDWATLIVYPAKFYILVLSNFIRYGNVGNNTNVGYLPIAGIAVLFVLFSQRMKHRKYRAAFLACIIALAFPIFGFAFNGFSYASNRWSFAFSFIIALLVAETYPRFFLMSKKQKVGIGVGILLYNIMIFAIDWIGKDSLQKNNYGHHAAGLLIAAFFLVFLWFQSRQEMCTSDTLR
;
A
#
# COMPACT_ATOMS: atom_id res chain seq x y z
N PRO A 1 -1.15 25.93 8.98
CA PRO A 1 -0.28 26.11 7.80
C PRO A 1 1.19 25.84 8.16
N TYR A 2 1.72 26.30 9.31
CA TYR A 2 3.13 26.15 9.69
C TYR A 2 3.64 24.71 9.70
N VAL A 3 2.87 23.77 10.28
CA VAL A 3 3.22 22.34 10.30
C VAL A 3 3.37 21.80 8.88
N PHE A 4 2.49 22.19 7.97
CA PHE A 4 2.56 21.76 6.57
C PHE A 4 3.81 22.32 5.88
N ILE A 5 4.11 23.61 6.03
CA ILE A 5 5.32 24.25 5.46
C ILE A 5 6.58 23.56 5.98
N LEU A 6 6.66 23.33 7.30
CA LEU A 6 7.78 22.65 7.92
C LEU A 6 7.93 21.19 7.45
N SER A 7 6.81 20.46 7.32
CA SER A 7 6.82 19.10 6.82
C SER A 7 7.32 19.02 5.38
N VAL A 8 6.92 19.96 4.51
CA VAL A 8 7.41 20.06 3.13
C VAL A 8 8.92 20.36 3.12
N CYS A 9 9.35 21.31 3.95
CA CYS A 9 10.76 21.66 4.08
C CYS A 9 11.62 20.46 4.49
N ILE A 10 11.23 19.76 5.55
CA ILE A 10 11.93 18.57 6.05
C ILE A 10 11.96 17.46 4.99
N ALA A 11 10.82 17.21 4.33
CA ALA A 11 10.74 16.21 3.27
C ALA A 11 11.65 16.54 2.09
N ALA A 12 11.70 17.82 1.68
CA ALA A 12 12.56 18.31 0.60
C ALA A 12 14.05 18.19 0.93
N MET A 13 14.43 18.51 2.16
CA MET A 13 15.81 18.36 2.64
C MET A 13 16.24 16.90 2.78
N SER A 14 15.30 16.03 3.18
CA SER A 14 15.59 14.61 3.39
C SER A 14 15.79 13.84 2.09
N ASN A 15 14.88 14.01 1.14
CA ASN A 15 14.96 13.32 -0.15
C ASN A 15 13.95 13.90 -1.15
N TYR A 16 14.45 14.68 -2.14
CA TYR A 16 13.62 15.30 -3.18
C TYR A 16 12.82 14.30 -4.00
N TYR A 17 13.32 13.09 -4.16
CA TYR A 17 12.66 12.04 -4.90
C TYR A 17 11.38 11.53 -4.19
N PHE A 18 11.46 11.31 -2.88
CA PHE A 18 10.28 10.99 -2.08
C PHE A 18 9.35 12.19 -1.93
N LEU A 19 9.87 13.42 -1.91
CA LEU A 19 9.06 14.63 -1.93
C LEU A 19 8.09 14.64 -3.12
N TYR A 20 8.57 14.29 -4.32
CA TYR A 20 7.74 14.20 -5.51
C TYR A 20 6.56 13.24 -5.32
N MET A 21 6.82 12.02 -4.83
CA MET A 21 5.77 11.04 -4.55
C MET A 21 4.81 11.51 -3.47
N LEU A 22 5.32 12.06 -2.37
CA LEU A 22 4.51 12.61 -1.28
C LEU A 22 3.62 13.75 -1.77
N THR A 23 4.11 14.57 -2.71
CA THR A 23 3.32 15.65 -3.33
C THR A 23 2.12 15.07 -4.06
N ILE A 24 2.31 14.06 -4.90
CA ILE A 24 1.21 13.40 -5.63
C ILE A 24 0.17 12.86 -4.63
N PHE A 25 0.60 12.12 -3.60
CA PHE A 25 -0.32 11.59 -2.58
C PHE A 25 -1.01 12.69 -1.79
N THR A 26 -0.32 13.78 -1.47
CA THR A 26 -0.91 14.93 -0.76
C THR A 26 -1.97 15.62 -1.61
N VAL A 27 -1.74 15.76 -2.92
CA VAL A 27 -2.74 16.32 -3.87
C VAL A 27 -3.96 15.38 -3.95
N ILE A 28 -3.75 14.07 -4.11
CA ILE A 28 -4.84 13.08 -4.13
C ILE A 28 -5.65 13.15 -2.82
N TYR A 29 -4.97 13.18 -1.67
CA TYR A 29 -5.63 13.28 -0.36
C TYR A 29 -6.41 14.59 -0.21
N ALA A 30 -5.80 15.73 -0.59
CA ALA A 30 -6.45 17.03 -0.55
C ALA A 30 -7.71 17.07 -1.43
N TRP A 31 -7.63 16.47 -2.62
CA TRP A 31 -8.78 16.32 -3.54
C TRP A 31 -9.92 15.53 -2.90
N ILE A 32 -9.63 14.34 -2.35
CA ILE A 32 -10.63 13.49 -1.69
C ILE A 32 -11.27 14.24 -0.51
N ARG A 33 -10.46 14.92 0.31
CA ARG A 33 -10.94 15.70 1.45
C ARG A 33 -11.78 16.89 1.02
N PHE A 34 -11.36 17.60 -0.01
CA PHE A 34 -12.10 18.73 -0.56
C PHE A 34 -13.52 18.31 -0.98
N TYR A 35 -13.63 17.25 -1.76
CA TYR A 35 -14.94 16.76 -2.22
C TYR A 35 -15.80 16.19 -1.09
N ALA A 36 -15.21 15.63 -0.05
CA ALA A 36 -15.94 15.10 1.08
C ALA A 36 -16.57 16.18 1.98
N TYR A 37 -15.90 17.33 2.13
CA TYR A 37 -16.30 18.35 3.12
C TYR A 37 -16.93 19.60 2.53
N ILE A 38 -16.61 19.98 1.28
CA ILE A 38 -17.10 21.22 0.69
C ILE A 38 -18.25 20.91 -0.25
N LYS A 39 -19.46 21.33 0.14
CA LYS A 39 -20.68 21.13 -0.66
C LYS A 39 -21.12 22.40 -1.42
N GLU A 40 -20.82 23.57 -0.87
CA GLU A 40 -21.24 24.86 -1.43
C GLU A 40 -20.08 25.64 -2.04
N GLU A 41 -20.36 26.44 -3.07
CA GLU A 41 -19.38 27.28 -3.79
C GLU A 41 -18.10 26.50 -4.19
N ARG A 42 -18.25 25.28 -4.64
CA ARG A 42 -17.12 24.34 -4.85
C ARG A 42 -16.00 24.91 -5.72
N VAL A 43 -16.34 25.58 -6.81
CA VAL A 43 -15.33 26.08 -7.77
C VAL A 43 -14.48 27.19 -7.15
N LYS A 44 -15.13 28.21 -6.56
CA LYS A 44 -14.41 29.33 -5.92
C LYS A 44 -13.55 28.86 -4.74
N LYS A 45 -14.11 28.03 -3.85
CA LYS A 45 -13.38 27.46 -2.70
C LYS A 45 -12.25 26.54 -3.13
N PHE A 46 -12.41 25.84 -4.26
CA PHE A 46 -11.35 25.00 -4.82
C PHE A 46 -10.12 25.84 -5.19
N PHE A 47 -10.28 26.88 -6.01
CA PHE A 47 -9.15 27.71 -6.43
C PHE A 47 -8.51 28.44 -5.26
N LEU A 48 -9.29 28.93 -4.29
CA LEU A 48 -8.76 29.56 -3.09
C LEU A 48 -7.94 28.57 -2.22
N THR A 49 -8.45 27.35 -2.04
CA THR A 49 -7.76 26.32 -1.27
C THR A 49 -6.50 25.85 -1.99
N LEU A 50 -6.59 25.66 -3.30
CA LEU A 50 -5.45 25.28 -4.14
C LEU A 50 -4.37 26.36 -4.12
N GLY A 51 -4.73 27.64 -4.25
CA GLY A 51 -3.79 28.74 -4.17
C GLY A 51 -3.05 28.82 -2.82
N LYS A 52 -3.78 28.66 -1.72
CA LYS A 52 -3.18 28.57 -0.37
C LYS A 52 -2.25 27.37 -0.24
N PHE A 53 -2.67 26.21 -0.75
CA PHE A 53 -1.86 24.98 -0.72
C PHE A 53 -0.56 25.15 -1.49
N ILE A 54 -0.64 25.68 -2.74
CA ILE A 54 0.54 25.96 -3.57
C ILE A 54 1.46 26.98 -2.90
N GLY A 55 0.93 28.07 -2.34
CA GLY A 55 1.71 29.09 -1.66
C GLY A 55 2.49 28.54 -0.47
N PHE A 56 1.84 27.75 0.40
CA PHE A 56 2.51 27.13 1.53
C PHE A 56 3.53 26.05 1.09
N TYR A 57 3.25 25.35 0.00
CA TYR A 57 4.16 24.36 -0.57
C TYR A 57 5.43 25.03 -1.11
N ILE A 58 5.30 26.13 -1.87
CA ILE A 58 6.42 26.92 -2.39
C ILE A 58 7.26 27.48 -1.24
N LEU A 59 6.63 27.99 -0.17
CA LEU A 59 7.38 28.44 1.01
C LEU A 59 8.20 27.32 1.64
N GLY A 60 7.65 26.13 1.80
CA GLY A 60 8.38 24.98 2.32
C GLY A 60 9.56 24.56 1.45
N ILE A 61 9.38 24.55 0.11
CA ILE A 61 10.47 24.29 -0.84
C ILE A 61 11.52 25.41 -0.78
N GLY A 62 11.10 26.67 -0.73
CA GLY A 62 12.00 27.81 -0.65
C GLY A 62 12.91 27.76 0.58
N MET A 63 12.37 27.36 1.74
CA MET A 63 13.16 27.16 2.95
C MET A 63 14.21 26.03 2.80
N SER A 64 13.96 25.03 1.99
CA SER A 64 14.85 23.89 1.74
C SER A 64 15.81 24.12 0.57
N ALA A 65 15.75 25.26 -0.12
CA ALA A 65 16.44 25.49 -1.39
C ALA A 65 17.96 25.30 -1.30
N VAL A 66 18.57 25.63 -0.16
CA VAL A 66 20.03 25.48 0.07
C VAL A 66 20.49 24.02 -0.14
N VAL A 67 19.68 23.04 0.26
CA VAL A 67 19.99 21.62 0.12
C VAL A 67 19.38 21.06 -1.17
N LEU A 68 18.15 21.48 -1.48
CA LEU A 68 17.37 20.95 -2.58
C LEU A 68 17.97 21.32 -3.95
N LEU A 69 18.37 22.59 -4.17
CA LEU A 69 18.88 23.05 -5.46
C LEU A 69 20.13 22.30 -5.93
N PRO A 70 21.21 22.17 -5.12
CA PRO A 70 22.37 21.39 -5.52
C PRO A 70 22.02 19.93 -5.83
N SER A 71 21.12 19.33 -5.05
CA SER A 71 20.66 17.94 -5.25
C SER A 71 19.93 17.77 -6.58
N VAL A 72 19.04 18.68 -6.94
CA VAL A 72 18.31 18.65 -8.22
C VAL A 72 19.25 18.93 -9.39
N ILE A 73 20.14 19.90 -9.29
CA ILE A 73 21.12 20.20 -10.34
C ILE A 73 22.03 18.99 -10.60
N GLY A 74 22.55 18.37 -9.53
CA GLY A 74 23.38 17.17 -9.64
C GLY A 74 22.62 15.99 -10.26
N PHE A 75 21.32 15.86 -10.00
CA PHE A 75 20.48 14.84 -10.61
C PHE A 75 20.24 15.08 -12.11
N LEU A 76 19.95 16.30 -12.51
CA LEU A 76 19.76 16.68 -13.91
C LEU A 76 21.05 16.52 -14.72
N GLY A 77 22.22 16.75 -14.11
CA GLY A 77 23.52 16.57 -14.75
C GLY A 77 23.92 15.09 -15.00
N ASN A 78 23.27 14.15 -14.35
CA ASN A 78 23.65 12.71 -14.44
C ASN A 78 23.17 11.96 -15.68
N GLY A 79 22.63 12.63 -16.71
CA GLY A 79 22.27 12.01 -18.00
C GLY A 79 21.26 10.86 -17.95
N ARG A 80 20.67 10.57 -16.80
CA ARG A 80 19.64 9.51 -16.65
C ARG A 80 18.28 9.89 -17.23
N TYR A 81 18.11 11.18 -17.54
CA TYR A 81 16.98 11.69 -18.30
C TYR A 81 17.27 11.58 -19.78
N GLY A 82 16.43 10.89 -20.55
CA GLY A 82 16.54 10.82 -22.00
C GLY A 82 16.81 9.44 -22.58
N ALA A 83 16.91 8.38 -21.77
CA ALA A 83 16.81 7.04 -22.31
C ALA A 83 15.40 6.86 -22.89
N GLY A 84 15.33 6.51 -24.18
CA GLY A 84 14.05 6.32 -24.88
C GLY A 84 13.14 5.39 -24.08
N VAL A 85 11.87 5.80 -23.93
CA VAL A 85 10.87 5.02 -23.20
C VAL A 85 10.31 3.96 -24.14
N ASP A 86 10.53 2.69 -23.81
CA ASP A 86 9.79 1.61 -24.47
C ASP A 86 8.40 1.48 -23.86
N TRP A 87 7.41 2.04 -24.56
CA TRP A 87 6.00 2.08 -24.14
C TRP A 87 5.39 0.68 -23.95
N ALA A 88 5.88 -0.34 -24.68
CA ALA A 88 5.39 -1.69 -24.53
C ALA A 88 5.70 -2.25 -23.14
N THR A 89 6.84 -1.88 -22.55
CA THR A 89 7.23 -2.31 -21.19
C THR A 89 6.45 -1.62 -20.07
N LEU A 90 5.69 -0.55 -20.38
CA LEU A 90 4.88 0.17 -19.41
C LEU A 90 3.46 -0.39 -19.26
N ILE A 91 3.06 -1.34 -20.09
CA ILE A 91 1.69 -1.89 -20.07
C ILE A 91 1.58 -2.99 -19.02
N VAL A 92 2.50 -3.96 -19.04
CA VAL A 92 2.44 -5.16 -18.19
C VAL A 92 3.83 -5.54 -17.71
N TYR A 93 3.94 -5.92 -16.43
CA TYR A 93 5.16 -6.53 -15.90
C TYR A 93 5.29 -7.99 -16.38
N PRO A 94 6.51 -8.56 -16.38
CA PRO A 94 6.70 -10.00 -16.57
C PRO A 94 5.89 -10.80 -15.53
N ALA A 95 5.36 -11.97 -15.92
CA ALA A 95 4.54 -12.81 -15.05
C ALA A 95 5.22 -13.12 -13.71
N LYS A 96 6.53 -13.27 -13.70
CA LYS A 96 7.36 -13.46 -12.50
C LYS A 96 7.14 -12.36 -11.45
N PHE A 97 6.95 -11.11 -11.87
CA PHE A 97 6.72 -9.99 -10.95
C PHE A 97 5.43 -10.19 -10.14
N TYR A 98 4.33 -10.53 -10.81
CA TYR A 98 3.03 -10.75 -10.14
C TYR A 98 3.07 -11.92 -9.16
N ILE A 99 3.73 -13.00 -9.56
CA ILE A 99 3.95 -14.16 -8.71
C ILE A 99 4.72 -13.77 -7.45
N LEU A 100 5.80 -13.00 -7.60
CA LEU A 100 6.62 -12.54 -6.48
C LEU A 100 5.89 -11.54 -5.58
N VAL A 101 5.05 -10.65 -6.12
CA VAL A 101 4.20 -9.76 -5.31
C VAL A 101 3.27 -10.57 -4.43
N LEU A 102 2.59 -11.57 -4.98
CA LEU A 102 1.64 -12.39 -4.25
C LEU A 102 2.32 -13.29 -3.22
N SER A 103 3.41 -13.97 -3.59
CA SER A 103 4.11 -14.89 -2.69
C SER A 103 4.85 -14.15 -1.56
N ASN A 104 5.32 -12.93 -1.80
CA ASN A 104 5.98 -12.11 -0.78
C ASN A 104 5.01 -11.19 0.00
N PHE A 105 3.69 -11.31 -0.18
CA PHE A 105 2.74 -10.44 0.50
C PHE A 105 2.81 -10.55 2.03
N ILE A 106 2.97 -11.76 2.57
CA ILE A 106 3.09 -12.01 4.03
C ILE A 106 4.56 -12.12 4.47
N ARG A 107 5.49 -12.14 3.54
CA ARG A 107 6.91 -12.25 3.82
C ARG A 107 7.68 -11.22 3.01
N TYR A 108 8.62 -10.54 3.66
CA TYR A 108 9.55 -9.67 2.92
C TYR A 108 10.41 -10.51 1.96
N GLY A 109 10.46 -10.08 0.71
CA GLY A 109 11.31 -10.69 -0.32
C GLY A 109 11.53 -9.69 -1.47
N ASN A 110 12.56 -9.94 -2.27
CA ASN A 110 12.85 -9.11 -3.43
C ASN A 110 11.86 -9.42 -4.56
N VAL A 111 10.99 -8.48 -4.85
CA VAL A 111 10.00 -8.57 -5.93
C VAL A 111 10.52 -7.96 -7.24
N GLY A 112 11.53 -7.11 -7.17
CA GLY A 112 12.01 -6.31 -8.29
C GLY A 112 11.32 -4.95 -8.38
N ASN A 113 11.81 -4.11 -9.30
CA ASN A 113 11.32 -2.76 -9.57
C ASN A 113 11.13 -1.88 -8.31
N ASN A 114 11.98 -2.06 -7.30
CA ASN A 114 11.92 -1.37 -6.01
C ASN A 114 10.56 -1.50 -5.31
N THR A 115 9.87 -2.62 -5.47
CA THR A 115 8.57 -2.87 -4.86
C THR A 115 8.75 -3.30 -3.40
N ASN A 116 8.17 -2.55 -2.48
CA ASN A 116 8.15 -2.87 -1.06
C ASN A 116 6.81 -3.53 -0.71
N VAL A 117 6.82 -4.84 -0.63
CA VAL A 117 5.73 -5.67 -0.09
C VAL A 117 6.33 -6.63 0.93
N GLY A 118 5.50 -7.16 1.81
CA GLY A 118 5.95 -8.05 2.88
C GLY A 118 5.42 -7.56 4.21
N TYR A 119 4.28 -8.14 4.60
CA TYR A 119 3.51 -7.70 5.76
C TYR A 119 3.43 -8.81 6.79
N LEU A 120 3.05 -8.45 8.01
CA LEU A 120 2.75 -9.42 9.04
C LEU A 120 1.46 -10.20 8.71
N PRO A 121 1.28 -11.43 9.22
CA PRO A 121 0.08 -12.25 9.00
C PRO A 121 -1.23 -11.52 9.30
N ILE A 122 -1.25 -10.65 10.30
CA ILE A 122 -2.42 -9.83 10.65
C ILE A 122 -2.89 -8.93 9.49
N ALA A 123 -1.96 -8.47 8.64
CA ALA A 123 -2.30 -7.66 7.47
C ALA A 123 -3.07 -8.48 6.44
N GLY A 124 -2.67 -9.73 6.20
CA GLY A 124 -3.40 -10.64 5.33
C GLY A 124 -4.83 -10.89 5.82
N ILE A 125 -5.00 -11.13 7.12
CA ILE A 125 -6.32 -11.28 7.74
C ILE A 125 -7.15 -10.00 7.61
N ALA A 126 -6.54 -8.83 7.82
CA ALA A 126 -7.22 -7.54 7.69
C ALA A 126 -7.72 -7.29 6.26
N VAL A 127 -6.90 -7.60 5.25
CA VAL A 127 -7.28 -7.52 3.84
C VAL A 127 -8.46 -8.44 3.55
N LEU A 128 -8.37 -9.72 3.92
CA LEU A 128 -9.46 -10.68 3.73
C LEU A 128 -10.73 -10.25 4.46
N PHE A 129 -10.61 -9.75 5.69
CA PHE A 129 -11.74 -9.23 6.46
C PHE A 129 -12.45 -8.10 5.71
N VAL A 130 -11.72 -7.14 5.17
CA VAL A 130 -12.31 -6.01 4.42
C VAL A 130 -12.91 -6.47 3.10
N LEU A 131 -12.29 -7.43 2.40
CA LEU A 131 -12.79 -7.99 1.14
C LEU A 131 -14.12 -8.74 1.35
N PHE A 132 -14.21 -9.56 2.39
CA PHE A 132 -15.44 -10.33 2.71
C PHE A 132 -16.48 -9.55 3.53
N SER A 133 -16.19 -8.30 3.93
CA SER A 133 -17.12 -7.49 4.68
C SER A 133 -18.18 -6.85 3.78
N GLN A 134 -19.44 -6.98 4.15
CA GLN A 134 -20.56 -6.32 3.44
C GLN A 134 -20.84 -4.90 3.96
N ARG A 135 -20.15 -4.43 4.99
CA ARG A 135 -20.39 -3.10 5.59
C ARG A 135 -20.04 -1.98 4.62
N MET A 136 -20.94 -1.02 4.47
CA MET A 136 -20.76 0.16 3.60
C MET A 136 -19.52 0.98 3.99
N LYS A 137 -19.19 1.06 5.28
CA LYS A 137 -17.98 1.76 5.77
C LYS A 137 -16.71 1.15 5.17
N HIS A 138 -16.66 -0.17 4.95
CA HIS A 138 -15.50 -0.85 4.39
C HIS A 138 -15.34 -0.68 2.87
N ARG A 139 -16.35 -0.14 2.16
CA ARG A 139 -16.23 0.12 0.71
C ARG A 139 -15.09 1.08 0.37
N LYS A 140 -14.88 2.11 1.21
CA LYS A 140 -13.77 3.07 1.01
C LYS A 140 -12.41 2.38 1.11
N TYR A 141 -12.24 1.52 2.11
CA TYR A 141 -11.01 0.78 2.32
C TYR A 141 -10.76 -0.25 1.22
N ARG A 142 -11.82 -0.95 0.77
CA ARG A 142 -11.72 -1.83 -0.41
C ARG A 142 -11.31 -1.06 -1.66
N ALA A 143 -11.94 0.08 -1.91
CA ALA A 143 -11.60 0.91 -3.05
C ALA A 143 -10.16 1.39 -3.01
N ALA A 144 -9.67 1.85 -1.85
CA ALA A 144 -8.29 2.27 -1.67
C ALA A 144 -7.30 1.09 -1.88
N PHE A 145 -7.59 -0.07 -1.30
CA PHE A 145 -6.79 -1.28 -1.50
C PHE A 145 -6.75 -1.70 -2.98
N LEU A 146 -7.91 -1.78 -3.63
CA LEU A 146 -8.00 -2.16 -5.05
C LEU A 146 -7.33 -1.14 -5.96
N ALA A 147 -7.44 0.16 -5.67
CA ALA A 147 -6.71 1.20 -6.40
C ALA A 147 -5.19 1.02 -6.31
N CYS A 148 -4.67 0.68 -5.12
CA CYS A 148 -3.25 0.37 -4.95
C CYS A 148 -2.85 -0.92 -5.68
N ILE A 149 -3.68 -1.96 -5.68
CA ILE A 149 -3.42 -3.20 -6.45
C ILE A 149 -3.38 -2.91 -7.95
N ILE A 150 -4.33 -2.11 -8.46
CA ILE A 150 -4.34 -1.68 -9.87
C ILE A 150 -3.08 -0.88 -10.18
N ALA A 151 -2.72 0.09 -9.33
CA ALA A 151 -1.50 0.87 -9.53
C ALA A 151 -0.23 0.01 -9.49
N LEU A 152 -0.20 -1.05 -8.68
CA LEU A 152 0.92 -1.98 -8.59
C LEU A 152 0.96 -2.95 -9.79
N ALA A 153 -0.22 -3.26 -10.37
CA ALA A 153 -0.32 -4.19 -11.48
C ALA A 153 0.21 -3.60 -12.81
N PHE A 154 0.18 -2.29 -12.98
CA PHE A 154 0.56 -1.64 -14.23
C PHE A 154 1.83 -0.79 -14.08
N PRO A 155 2.91 -1.08 -14.85
CA PRO A 155 4.17 -0.35 -14.80
C PRO A 155 4.04 1.15 -15.02
N ILE A 156 3.02 1.60 -15.76
CA ILE A 156 2.76 3.01 -16.06
C ILE A 156 2.60 3.85 -14.80
N PHE A 157 2.01 3.30 -13.73
CA PHE A 157 1.90 4.02 -12.46
C PHE A 157 3.26 4.13 -11.78
N GLY A 158 4.07 3.08 -11.81
CA GLY A 158 5.44 3.12 -11.32
C GLY A 158 6.29 4.13 -12.09
N PHE A 159 6.08 4.27 -13.39
CA PHE A 159 6.72 5.27 -14.24
C PHE A 159 6.27 6.69 -13.87
N ALA A 160 4.97 6.94 -13.73
CA ALA A 160 4.43 8.23 -13.33
C ALA A 160 4.89 8.65 -11.93
N PHE A 161 4.84 7.75 -10.95
CA PHE A 161 5.31 8.02 -9.59
C PHE A 161 6.84 8.16 -9.49
N ASN A 162 7.59 7.73 -10.51
CA ASN A 162 9.04 7.86 -10.60
C ASN A 162 9.49 9.05 -11.46
N GLY A 163 8.66 10.07 -11.62
CA GLY A 163 8.99 11.26 -12.39
C GLY A 163 9.19 11.00 -13.88
N PHE A 164 8.45 10.05 -14.44
CA PHE A 164 8.49 9.67 -15.86
C PHE A 164 9.88 9.25 -16.37
N SER A 165 10.69 8.66 -15.49
CA SER A 165 12.06 8.23 -15.83
C SER A 165 12.10 6.75 -16.22
N TYR A 166 11.66 5.84 -15.33
CA TYR A 166 11.52 4.40 -15.56
C TYR A 166 10.50 3.82 -14.58
N ALA A 167 9.94 2.64 -14.88
CA ALA A 167 8.97 2.01 -14.00
C ALA A 167 9.63 1.56 -12.67
N SER A 168 9.23 2.20 -11.58
CA SER A 168 9.72 1.91 -10.22
C SER A 168 8.61 2.02 -9.21
N ASN A 169 8.44 0.99 -8.38
CA ASN A 169 7.36 0.91 -7.41
C ASN A 169 7.78 1.39 -6.00
N ARG A 170 8.74 2.31 -5.91
CA ARG A 170 9.10 2.93 -4.62
C ARG A 170 7.92 3.59 -3.92
N TRP A 171 6.91 4.03 -4.68
CA TRP A 171 5.65 4.54 -4.15
C TRP A 171 4.88 3.53 -3.29
N SER A 172 5.25 2.24 -3.31
CA SER A 172 4.60 1.17 -2.53
C SER A 172 4.64 1.37 -1.01
N PHE A 173 5.43 2.33 -0.49
CA PHE A 173 5.28 2.79 0.91
C PHE A 173 3.87 3.32 1.19
N ALA A 174 3.21 3.96 0.21
CA ALA A 174 1.83 4.40 0.36
C ALA A 174 0.86 3.21 0.41
N PHE A 175 1.14 2.14 -0.32
CA PHE A 175 0.41 0.89 -0.20
C PHE A 175 0.55 0.30 1.22
N SER A 176 1.77 0.31 1.77
CA SER A 176 2.01 -0.12 3.16
C SER A 176 1.22 0.72 4.17
N PHE A 177 1.08 2.02 3.93
CA PHE A 177 0.23 2.88 4.75
C PHE A 177 -1.25 2.49 4.67
N ILE A 178 -1.77 2.17 3.49
CA ILE A 178 -3.14 1.66 3.32
C ILE A 178 -3.32 0.32 4.05
N ILE A 179 -2.36 -0.60 3.95
CA ILE A 179 -2.40 -1.86 4.70
C ILE A 179 -2.44 -1.62 6.22
N ALA A 180 -1.59 -0.73 6.73
CA ALA A 180 -1.60 -0.36 8.15
C ALA A 180 -2.96 0.23 8.58
N LEU A 181 -3.57 1.07 7.74
CA LEU A 181 -4.90 1.63 7.98
C LEU A 181 -5.98 0.52 8.00
N LEU A 182 -5.89 -0.46 7.11
CA LEU A 182 -6.80 -1.63 7.13
C LEU A 182 -6.67 -2.40 8.43
N VAL A 183 -5.46 -2.66 8.90
CA VAL A 183 -5.21 -3.34 10.18
C VAL A 183 -5.82 -2.53 11.33
N ALA A 184 -5.52 -1.23 11.43
CA ALA A 184 -6.02 -0.36 12.49
C ALA A 184 -7.55 -0.30 12.55
N GLU A 185 -8.22 -0.24 11.38
CA GLU A 185 -9.68 -0.18 11.31
C GLU A 185 -10.33 -1.53 11.61
N THR A 186 -9.72 -2.63 11.26
CA THR A 186 -10.32 -3.96 11.38
C THR A 186 -9.97 -4.68 12.68
N TYR A 187 -8.81 -4.39 13.28
CA TYR A 187 -8.33 -5.05 14.49
C TYR A 187 -9.37 -5.12 15.63
N PRO A 188 -10.04 -4.02 16.03
CA PRO A 188 -11.04 -4.06 17.10
C PRO A 188 -12.25 -4.95 16.76
N ARG A 189 -12.46 -5.24 15.47
CA ARG A 189 -13.62 -5.97 14.95
C ARG A 189 -13.35 -7.43 14.68
N PHE A 190 -12.09 -7.87 14.76
CA PHE A 190 -11.75 -9.27 14.63
C PHE A 190 -12.46 -10.13 15.68
N PHE A 191 -12.64 -9.59 16.87
CA PHE A 191 -13.34 -10.27 17.97
C PHE A 191 -14.87 -10.36 17.77
N LEU A 192 -15.41 -9.63 16.79
CA LEU A 192 -16.85 -9.57 16.48
C LEU A 192 -17.16 -10.19 15.09
N MET A 193 -16.33 -11.10 14.61
CA MET A 193 -16.52 -11.73 13.30
C MET A 193 -17.72 -12.68 13.29
N SER A 194 -18.56 -12.55 12.27
CA SER A 194 -19.62 -13.53 11.98
C SER A 194 -19.06 -14.85 11.47
N LYS A 195 -19.85 -15.95 11.61
CA LYS A 195 -19.47 -17.27 11.07
C LYS A 195 -19.11 -17.21 9.58
N LYS A 196 -19.86 -16.45 8.78
CA LYS A 196 -19.59 -16.27 7.33
C LYS A 196 -18.23 -15.59 7.07
N GLN A 197 -17.87 -14.59 7.89
CA GLN A 197 -16.57 -13.93 7.77
C GLN A 197 -15.43 -14.85 8.18
N LYS A 198 -15.57 -15.60 9.26
CA LYS A 198 -14.57 -16.58 9.72
C LYS A 198 -14.30 -17.63 8.61
N VAL A 199 -15.36 -18.17 8.02
CA VAL A 199 -15.24 -19.14 6.91
C VAL A 199 -14.60 -18.50 5.68
N GLY A 200 -15.02 -17.28 5.29
CA GLY A 200 -14.46 -16.57 4.13
C GLY A 200 -12.95 -16.29 4.30
N ILE A 201 -12.53 -15.87 5.49
CA ILE A 201 -11.11 -15.65 5.80
C ILE A 201 -10.35 -16.99 5.76
N GLY A 202 -10.89 -18.04 6.36
CA GLY A 202 -10.28 -19.37 6.35
C GLY A 202 -10.10 -19.91 4.92
N VAL A 203 -11.12 -19.78 4.06
CA VAL A 203 -11.02 -20.12 2.64
C VAL A 203 -9.98 -19.27 1.92
N GLY A 204 -9.91 -17.96 2.20
CA GLY A 204 -8.90 -17.08 1.61
C GLY A 204 -7.48 -17.48 2.00
N ILE A 205 -7.25 -17.84 3.27
CA ILE A 205 -5.97 -18.35 3.75
C ILE A 205 -5.61 -19.69 3.09
N LEU A 206 -6.57 -20.59 2.96
CA LEU A 206 -6.39 -21.87 2.28
C LEU A 206 -5.99 -21.67 0.82
N LEU A 207 -6.72 -20.83 0.10
CA LEU A 207 -6.40 -20.49 -1.30
C LEU A 207 -5.01 -19.86 -1.44
N TYR A 208 -4.63 -18.97 -0.53
CA TYR A 208 -3.29 -18.37 -0.51
C TYR A 208 -2.20 -19.44 -0.32
N ASN A 209 -2.40 -20.40 0.59
CA ASN A 209 -1.46 -21.49 0.78
C ASN A 209 -1.38 -22.41 -0.46
N ILE A 210 -2.53 -22.78 -1.03
CA ILE A 210 -2.57 -23.59 -2.26
C ILE A 210 -1.83 -22.88 -3.39
N MET A 211 -2.01 -21.57 -3.53
CA MET A 211 -1.31 -20.77 -4.54
C MET A 211 0.22 -20.81 -4.33
N ILE A 212 0.69 -20.63 -3.09
CA ILE A 212 2.13 -20.69 -2.79
C ILE A 212 2.69 -22.08 -3.14
N PHE A 213 2.00 -23.17 -2.75
CA PHE A 213 2.43 -24.53 -3.09
C PHE A 213 2.43 -24.77 -4.60
N ALA A 214 1.41 -24.28 -5.33
CA ALA A 214 1.34 -24.41 -6.78
C ALA A 214 2.48 -23.66 -7.49
N ILE A 215 2.82 -22.44 -7.01
CA ILE A 215 3.94 -21.65 -7.54
C ILE A 215 5.26 -22.40 -7.38
N ASP A 216 5.50 -22.99 -6.21
CA ASP A 216 6.73 -23.75 -5.96
C ASP A 216 6.77 -25.06 -6.77
N TRP A 217 5.63 -25.70 -6.98
CA TRP A 217 5.54 -26.90 -7.80
C TRP A 217 5.85 -26.63 -9.28
N ILE A 218 5.33 -25.53 -9.83
CA ILE A 218 5.51 -25.16 -11.25
C ILE A 218 6.87 -24.50 -11.47
N GLY A 219 7.42 -23.80 -10.46
CA GLY A 219 8.59 -22.94 -10.58
C GLY A 219 9.93 -23.61 -10.26
N LYS A 220 10.03 -24.94 -10.25
CA LYS A 220 11.19 -25.70 -9.75
C LYS A 220 12.56 -25.27 -10.28
N ASP A 221 12.63 -24.64 -11.46
CA ASP A 221 13.93 -24.33 -12.10
C ASP A 221 14.29 -22.84 -12.21
N SER A 222 13.39 -21.89 -11.94
CA SER A 222 13.66 -20.49 -12.31
C SER A 222 13.32 -19.41 -11.28
N LEU A 223 12.52 -19.69 -10.25
CA LEU A 223 11.92 -18.59 -9.47
C LEU A 223 12.63 -18.25 -8.16
N GLN A 224 13.20 -19.20 -7.45
CA GLN A 224 14.09 -18.94 -6.29
C GLN A 224 14.65 -20.25 -5.69
N LYS A 225 15.95 -20.29 -5.43
CA LYS A 225 16.68 -21.46 -4.91
C LYS A 225 16.38 -21.83 -3.44
N ASN A 226 15.52 -21.08 -2.71
CA ASN A 226 15.20 -21.33 -1.29
C ASN A 226 13.75 -20.94 -0.97
N ASN A 227 12.81 -21.81 -1.30
CA ASN A 227 11.36 -21.54 -1.19
C ASN A 227 10.75 -21.82 0.20
N TYR A 228 11.50 -22.42 1.15
CA TYR A 228 10.99 -22.74 2.49
C TYR A 228 10.34 -21.55 3.23
N GLY A 229 10.80 -20.35 2.94
CA GLY A 229 10.25 -19.15 3.56
C GLY A 229 8.84 -18.76 3.08
N HIS A 230 8.44 -19.11 1.87
CA HIS A 230 7.08 -18.84 1.37
C HIS A 230 6.08 -19.76 2.04
N HIS A 231 6.42 -21.06 2.18
CA HIS A 231 5.61 -22.02 2.92
C HIS A 231 5.47 -21.61 4.39
N ALA A 232 6.57 -21.18 5.03
CA ALA A 232 6.53 -20.68 6.40
C ALA A 232 5.58 -19.47 6.54
N ALA A 233 5.57 -18.54 5.58
CA ALA A 233 4.66 -17.39 5.60
C ALA A 233 3.20 -17.81 5.50
N GLY A 234 2.88 -18.77 4.62
CA GLY A 234 1.53 -19.33 4.50
C GLY A 234 1.08 -20.06 5.78
N LEU A 235 1.97 -20.83 6.38
CA LEU A 235 1.70 -21.50 7.65
C LEU A 235 1.55 -20.50 8.81
N LEU A 236 2.34 -19.42 8.84
CA LEU A 236 2.24 -18.39 9.88
C LEU A 236 0.90 -17.67 9.84
N ILE A 237 0.36 -17.33 8.67
CA ILE A 237 -0.97 -16.69 8.60
C ILE A 237 -2.06 -17.67 9.05
N ALA A 238 -1.96 -18.95 8.70
CA ALA A 238 -2.89 -19.97 9.14
C ALA A 238 -2.82 -20.19 10.66
N ALA A 239 -1.63 -20.33 11.21
CA ALA A 239 -1.41 -20.48 12.65
C ALA A 239 -1.92 -19.26 13.43
N PHE A 240 -1.60 -18.05 12.97
CA PHE A 240 -2.10 -16.82 13.60
C PHE A 240 -3.63 -16.76 13.60
N PHE A 241 -4.27 -17.15 12.50
CA PHE A 241 -5.72 -17.19 12.41
C PHE A 241 -6.35 -18.24 13.33
N LEU A 242 -5.76 -19.44 13.44
CA LEU A 242 -6.23 -20.48 14.35
C LEU A 242 -6.10 -20.08 15.82
N VAL A 243 -4.97 -19.49 16.21
CA VAL A 243 -4.77 -18.94 17.56
C VAL A 243 -5.83 -17.87 17.85
N PHE A 244 -6.09 -16.99 16.90
CA PHE A 244 -7.12 -15.97 17.03
C PHE A 244 -8.53 -16.57 17.24
N LEU A 245 -8.91 -17.58 16.46
CA LEU A 245 -10.19 -18.28 16.63
C LEU A 245 -10.29 -18.97 18.00
N TRP A 246 -9.20 -19.53 18.46
CA TRP A 246 -9.14 -20.16 19.79
C TRP A 246 -9.37 -19.13 20.91
N PHE A 247 -8.72 -17.96 20.87
CA PHE A 247 -8.97 -16.89 21.83
C PHE A 247 -10.42 -16.42 21.81
N GLN A 248 -10.99 -16.26 20.64
CA GLN A 248 -12.39 -15.84 20.50
C GLN A 248 -13.37 -16.88 21.09
N SER A 249 -13.14 -18.18 20.87
CA SER A 249 -13.97 -19.23 21.45
C SER A 249 -13.91 -19.25 22.97
N ARG A 250 -12.73 -18.95 23.55
CA ARG A 250 -12.56 -18.84 25.02
C ARG A 250 -13.32 -17.67 25.61
N GLN A 251 -13.34 -16.52 24.94
CA GLN A 251 -14.12 -15.35 25.38
C GLN A 251 -15.63 -15.63 25.34
N GLU A 252 -16.13 -16.29 24.29
CA GLU A 252 -17.52 -16.66 24.14
C GLU A 252 -17.96 -17.64 25.27
N MET A 253 -17.12 -18.58 25.69
CA MET A 253 -17.39 -19.47 26.82
C MET A 253 -17.44 -18.73 28.16
N CYS A 254 -16.47 -17.84 28.43
CA CYS A 254 -16.38 -17.09 29.69
C CYS A 254 -17.58 -16.17 29.90
N THR A 255 -18.10 -15.57 28.83
CA THR A 255 -19.32 -14.75 28.88
C THR A 255 -20.59 -15.56 29.03
N SER A 256 -20.65 -16.80 28.57
CA SER A 256 -21.80 -17.69 28.78
C SER A 256 -21.90 -18.23 30.22
N ASP A 257 -20.74 -18.44 30.85
CA ASP A 257 -20.68 -18.95 32.25
C ASP A 257 -20.98 -17.85 33.30
N THR A 258 -20.76 -16.58 32.96
CA THR A 258 -21.13 -15.45 33.82
C THR A 258 -22.62 -15.07 33.73
N LEU A 259 -23.36 -15.60 32.77
CA LEU A 259 -24.79 -15.39 32.58
C LEU A 259 -25.66 -16.57 33.07
N ARG A 260 -25.05 -17.62 33.63
CA ARG A 260 -25.68 -18.71 34.35
C ARG A 260 -25.49 -18.57 35.85
#